data_f147caf1f2f4e741b2db4238b332caf9
#
_entry.id   f147caf1f2f4e741b2db4238b332caf9
#
_cell.length_a   1.000
_cell.length_b   1.000
_cell.length_c   1.000
_cell.angle_alpha   90.00
_cell.angle_beta   90.00
_cell.angle_gamma   90.00
#
_symmetry.space_group_name_H-M   'P 1'
#
loop_
_entity.id
_entity.type
_entity.pdbx_description
1 polymer ?
#
loop_
_entity_poly.entity_id
_entity_poly.type
_entity_poly.pdbx_seq_one_letter_code
_entity_poly.pdbx_strand_id
1 'polypeptide(L)'
;TGIDSPDGGSGDPSPMTALGVYHGIRAAAKKVFGSHKLEGIRISMQGCGHVGTYLAERLAAAGAVLTVSDIHDDNVARVCELTGATSVSASEIYDVPADIFAPCALGGIINPDNVQRLSASGDMRIIAGAANNVLDHDSTGQLLHDQGILYAPDYVINAGGLINVSEELGGYNRDRAMKRVEKIYENLTKVFDLADTLGVLPHEAAEKVALERIAMVRPITDVYTGRARTSWQHKPIALQG
;
A
#
# COMPACT_ATOMS: atom_id res chain seq x y z
N THR A 1 -17.06 -4.09 5.95
CA THR A 1 -16.54 -5.39 6.39
C THR A 1 -15.78 -5.26 7.70
N GLY A 2 -16.26 -4.91 8.73
CA GLY A 2 -15.78 -4.90 10.10
C GLY A 2 -16.98 -4.76 11.00
N ILE A 3 -16.87 -5.23 12.21
CA ILE A 3 -17.88 -5.01 13.23
C ILE A 3 -17.70 -3.60 13.76
N ASP A 4 -18.78 -2.87 14.00
CA ASP A 4 -18.69 -1.52 14.56
C ASP A 4 -18.06 -1.53 15.96
N SER A 5 -17.32 -0.47 16.28
CA SER A 5 -16.61 -0.39 17.57
C SER A 5 -17.52 -0.51 18.80
N PRO A 6 -18.75 0.04 18.83
CA PRO A 6 -19.69 -0.16 19.95
C PRO A 6 -20.07 -1.64 20.16
N ASP A 7 -20.03 -2.45 19.09
CA ASP A 7 -20.34 -3.90 19.13
C ASP A 7 -19.09 -4.77 19.39
N GLY A 8 -17.98 -4.16 19.79
CA GLY A 8 -16.73 -4.84 20.10
C GLY A 8 -15.85 -5.15 18.88
N GLY A 9 -16.12 -4.53 17.76
CA GLY A 9 -15.40 -4.70 16.52
C GLY A 9 -14.28 -3.68 16.28
N SER A 10 -13.66 -3.76 15.11
CA SER A 10 -12.52 -2.94 14.69
C SER A 10 -12.90 -1.54 14.18
N GLY A 11 -14.16 -1.31 13.85
CA GLY A 11 -14.66 -0.06 13.28
C GLY A 11 -14.10 0.27 11.90
N ASP A 12 -13.88 1.57 11.65
CA ASP A 12 -13.29 2.06 10.38
C ASP A 12 -11.87 1.53 10.18
N PRO A 13 -11.59 0.77 9.12
CA PRO A 13 -10.25 0.26 8.83
C PRO A 13 -9.27 1.31 8.28
N SER A 14 -9.76 2.50 7.90
CA SER A 14 -8.96 3.52 7.22
C SER A 14 -7.75 4.00 8.03
N PRO A 15 -7.84 4.24 9.36
CA PRO A 15 -6.67 4.64 10.15
C PRO A 15 -5.56 3.58 10.17
N MET A 16 -5.93 2.28 10.17
CA MET A 16 -4.98 1.18 10.18
C MET A 16 -4.40 0.92 8.79
N THR A 17 -5.19 1.11 7.74
CA THR A 17 -4.68 1.09 6.36
C THR A 17 -3.64 2.18 6.16
N ALA A 18 -3.96 3.42 6.56
CA ALA A 18 -3.04 4.55 6.48
C ALA A 18 -1.75 4.33 7.30
N LEU A 19 -1.87 3.73 8.50
CA LEU A 19 -0.71 3.35 9.32
C LEU A 19 0.19 2.35 8.58
N GLY A 20 -0.40 1.33 7.94
CA GLY A 20 0.33 0.34 7.15
C GLY A 20 1.07 0.97 5.97
N VAL A 21 0.38 1.81 5.21
CA VAL A 21 0.97 2.53 4.07
C VAL A 21 2.10 3.46 4.53
N TYR A 22 1.94 4.17 5.63
CA TYR A 22 2.99 4.99 6.22
C TYR A 22 4.24 4.18 6.54
N HIS A 23 4.11 3.01 7.16
CA HIS A 23 5.23 2.12 7.44
C HIS A 23 5.86 1.55 6.16
N GLY A 24 5.04 1.25 5.15
CA GLY A 24 5.51 0.80 3.85
C GLY A 24 6.29 1.87 3.08
N ILE A 25 5.83 3.11 3.09
CA ILE A 25 6.57 4.25 2.51
C ILE A 25 7.93 4.41 3.20
N ARG A 26 7.99 4.28 4.52
CA ARG A 26 9.27 4.34 5.26
C ARG A 26 10.22 3.20 4.91
N ALA A 27 9.70 1.98 4.67
CA ALA A 27 10.51 0.86 4.21
C ALA A 27 11.07 1.11 2.80
N ALA A 28 10.23 1.60 1.88
CA ALA A 28 10.65 1.98 0.53
C ALA A 28 11.67 3.13 0.55
N ALA A 29 11.45 4.15 1.38
CA ALA A 29 12.41 5.26 1.57
C ALA A 29 13.76 4.75 2.11
N LYS A 30 13.75 3.81 3.08
CA LYS A 30 14.97 3.17 3.58
C LYS A 30 15.71 2.44 2.47
N LYS A 31 14.99 1.74 1.59
CA LYS A 31 15.54 1.00 0.46
C LYS A 31 16.21 1.93 -0.56
N VAL A 32 15.53 3.01 -0.94
CA VAL A 32 15.95 3.90 -2.04
C VAL A 32 16.89 5.01 -1.55
N PHE A 33 16.59 5.65 -0.41
CA PHE A 33 17.33 6.81 0.10
C PHE A 33 18.31 6.47 1.25
N GLY A 34 18.36 5.21 1.67
CA GLY A 34 19.20 4.77 2.79
C GLY A 34 18.68 5.20 4.17
N SER A 35 17.55 5.93 4.26
CA SER A 35 16.93 6.41 5.50
C SER A 35 15.42 6.19 5.48
N HIS A 36 14.86 5.82 6.62
CA HIS A 36 13.42 5.71 6.82
C HIS A 36 12.77 7.03 7.26
N LYS A 37 13.55 8.10 7.42
CA LYS A 37 13.04 9.44 7.75
C LYS A 37 12.44 10.07 6.50
N LEU A 38 11.32 10.76 6.69
CA LEU A 38 10.59 11.40 5.60
C LEU A 38 10.70 12.93 5.63
N GLU A 39 11.48 13.47 6.55
CA GLU A 39 11.71 14.93 6.65
C GLU A 39 12.29 15.48 5.34
N GLY A 40 11.61 16.46 4.76
CA GLY A 40 11.98 17.09 3.49
C GLY A 40 11.69 16.25 2.23
N ILE A 41 11.25 15.02 2.35
CA ILE A 41 10.87 14.18 1.20
C ILE A 41 9.58 14.74 0.58
N ARG A 42 9.61 14.98 -0.73
CA ARG A 42 8.47 15.48 -1.51
C ARG A 42 7.58 14.32 -1.90
N ILE A 43 6.31 14.39 -1.53
CA ILE A 43 5.34 13.33 -1.82
C ILE A 43 4.15 13.93 -2.55
N SER A 44 3.89 13.47 -3.77
CA SER A 44 2.65 13.75 -4.50
C SER A 44 1.64 12.65 -4.20
N MET A 45 0.45 13.01 -3.69
CA MET A 45 -0.57 12.06 -3.26
C MET A 45 -1.88 12.28 -4.01
N GLN A 46 -2.36 11.23 -4.67
CA GLN A 46 -3.66 11.23 -5.35
C GLN A 46 -4.70 10.55 -4.49
N GLY A 47 -5.71 11.29 -4.09
CA GLY A 47 -6.82 10.82 -3.26
C GLY A 47 -6.74 11.32 -1.81
N CYS A 48 -7.71 12.15 -1.44
CA CYS A 48 -7.88 12.77 -0.12
C CYS A 48 -9.11 12.21 0.63
N GLY A 49 -9.51 10.97 0.31
CA GLY A 49 -10.58 10.26 1.02
C GLY A 49 -10.17 9.86 2.44
N HIS A 50 -10.91 8.94 3.07
CA HIS A 50 -10.64 8.54 4.47
C HIS A 50 -9.19 8.09 4.67
N VAL A 51 -8.73 7.11 3.90
CA VAL A 51 -7.34 6.60 4.02
C VAL A 51 -6.32 7.69 3.68
N GLY A 52 -6.55 8.44 2.59
CA GLY A 52 -5.66 9.51 2.15
C GLY A 52 -5.48 10.60 3.22
N THR A 53 -6.56 11.01 3.89
CA THR A 53 -6.51 12.00 4.97
C THR A 53 -5.62 11.53 6.12
N TYR A 54 -5.86 10.31 6.66
CA TYR A 54 -5.04 9.76 7.74
C TYR A 54 -3.58 9.54 7.34
N LEU A 55 -3.33 9.20 6.06
CA LEU A 55 -1.97 9.05 5.55
C LEU A 55 -1.28 10.42 5.46
N ALA A 56 -1.94 11.43 4.91
CA ALA A 56 -1.40 12.79 4.78
C ALA A 56 -1.00 13.37 6.14
N GLU A 57 -1.85 13.23 7.16
CA GLU A 57 -1.54 13.66 8.53
C GLU A 57 -0.25 13.01 9.07
N ARG A 58 -0.08 11.70 8.85
CA ARG A 58 1.11 10.97 9.30
C ARG A 58 2.37 11.39 8.56
N LEU A 59 2.26 11.58 7.24
CA LEU A 59 3.37 12.00 6.39
C LEU A 59 3.80 13.42 6.73
N ALA A 60 2.85 14.35 6.91
CA ALA A 60 3.13 15.73 7.33
C ALA A 60 3.77 15.77 8.72
N ALA A 61 3.24 15.00 9.69
CA ALA A 61 3.83 14.90 11.03
C ALA A 61 5.26 14.32 11.02
N ALA A 62 5.61 13.54 9.99
CA ALA A 62 6.97 13.03 9.77
C ALA A 62 7.87 14.02 8.99
N GLY A 63 7.39 15.23 8.70
CA GLY A 63 8.15 16.30 8.03
C GLY A 63 8.21 16.18 6.50
N ALA A 64 7.37 15.35 5.89
CA ALA A 64 7.27 15.28 4.43
C ALA A 64 6.62 16.54 3.84
N VAL A 65 7.03 16.93 2.63
CA VAL A 65 6.43 18.02 1.86
C VAL A 65 5.37 17.45 0.94
N LEU A 66 4.11 17.78 1.17
CA LEU A 66 2.98 17.17 0.49
C LEU A 66 2.41 18.05 -0.62
N THR A 67 2.17 17.44 -1.79
CA THR A 67 1.29 17.96 -2.82
C THR A 67 0.16 16.96 -3.03
N VAL A 68 -1.10 17.41 -2.94
CA VAL A 68 -2.27 16.51 -2.94
C VAL A 68 -3.26 16.86 -4.04
N SER A 69 -4.01 15.87 -4.48
CA SER A 69 -5.16 16.05 -5.38
C SER A 69 -6.29 15.09 -5.06
N ASP A 70 -7.50 15.50 -5.34
CA ASP A 70 -8.71 14.68 -5.32
C ASP A 70 -9.70 15.25 -6.35
N ILE A 71 -10.69 14.45 -6.75
CA ILE A 71 -11.81 14.93 -7.58
C ILE A 71 -12.84 15.73 -6.77
N HIS A 72 -12.76 15.66 -5.43
CA HIS A 72 -13.65 16.38 -4.50
C HIS A 72 -12.86 17.49 -3.80
N ASP A 73 -13.17 18.74 -4.14
CA ASP A 73 -12.50 19.93 -3.58
C ASP A 73 -12.57 20.00 -2.06
N ASP A 74 -13.69 19.61 -1.44
CA ASP A 74 -13.85 19.58 0.01
C ASP A 74 -12.85 18.65 0.70
N ASN A 75 -12.52 17.51 0.08
CA ASN A 75 -11.51 16.60 0.60
C ASN A 75 -10.12 17.21 0.53
N VAL A 76 -9.81 17.87 -0.59
CA VAL A 76 -8.54 18.58 -0.79
C VAL A 76 -8.39 19.70 0.24
N ALA A 77 -9.40 20.55 0.38
CA ALA A 77 -9.40 21.66 1.34
C ALA A 77 -9.14 21.17 2.76
N ARG A 78 -9.85 20.11 3.19
CA ARG A 78 -9.65 19.48 4.50
C ARG A 78 -8.23 19.00 4.72
N VAL A 79 -7.64 18.27 3.74
CA VAL A 79 -6.26 17.77 3.88
C VAL A 79 -5.26 18.91 3.92
N CYS A 80 -5.43 19.95 3.09
CA CYS A 80 -4.58 21.14 3.11
C CYS A 80 -4.63 21.88 4.45
N GLU A 81 -5.84 22.03 5.02
CA GLU A 81 -6.02 22.65 6.35
C GLU A 81 -5.32 21.86 7.46
N LEU A 82 -5.44 20.53 7.46
CA LEU A 82 -4.86 19.64 8.47
C LEU A 82 -3.34 19.52 8.39
N THR A 83 -2.77 19.63 7.19
CA THR A 83 -1.38 19.23 6.95
C THR A 83 -0.48 20.33 6.41
N GLY A 84 -1.04 21.43 5.94
CA GLY A 84 -0.30 22.45 5.20
C GLY A 84 0.14 22.02 3.79
N ALA A 85 -0.46 20.96 3.25
CA ALA A 85 -0.16 20.48 1.90
C ALA A 85 -0.53 21.51 0.82
N THR A 86 0.21 21.51 -0.27
CA THR A 86 -0.18 22.23 -1.49
C THR A 86 -1.15 21.38 -2.32
N SER A 87 -2.12 22.01 -2.99
CA SER A 87 -3.04 21.30 -3.86
C SER A 87 -2.75 21.57 -5.33
N VAL A 88 -3.04 20.57 -6.17
CA VAL A 88 -3.07 20.67 -7.62
C VAL A 88 -4.32 19.97 -8.15
N SER A 89 -4.68 20.21 -9.40
CA SER A 89 -5.79 19.49 -10.03
C SER A 89 -5.49 17.99 -10.15
N ALA A 90 -6.55 17.18 -10.29
CA ALA A 90 -6.42 15.72 -10.46
C ALA A 90 -5.63 15.33 -11.72
N SER A 91 -5.61 16.19 -12.74
CA SER A 91 -4.83 15.97 -13.96
C SER A 91 -3.35 16.35 -13.83
N GLU A 92 -3.01 17.29 -12.96
CA GLU A 92 -1.64 17.80 -12.79
C GLU A 92 -0.80 16.98 -11.82
N ILE A 93 -1.41 16.13 -10.99
CA ILE A 93 -0.72 15.39 -9.92
C ILE A 93 0.44 14.52 -10.42
N TYR A 94 0.34 14.02 -11.64
CA TYR A 94 1.38 13.19 -12.27
C TYR A 94 2.59 13.99 -12.78
N ASP A 95 2.44 15.31 -12.95
CA ASP A 95 3.51 16.19 -13.43
C ASP A 95 4.24 16.92 -12.28
N VAL A 96 3.80 16.68 -11.03
CA VAL A 96 4.39 17.30 -9.84
C VAL A 96 5.79 16.72 -9.60
N PRO A 97 6.85 17.54 -9.54
CA PRO A 97 8.18 17.07 -9.15
C PRO A 97 8.17 16.57 -7.70
N ALA A 98 8.26 15.26 -7.53
CA ALA A 98 8.22 14.60 -6.24
C ALA A 98 9.17 13.39 -6.20
N ASP A 99 9.58 13.01 -4.99
CA ASP A 99 10.43 11.85 -4.76
C ASP A 99 9.61 10.56 -4.64
N ILE A 100 8.35 10.69 -4.16
CA ILE A 100 7.41 9.60 -3.96
C ILE A 100 6.05 9.98 -4.55
N PHE A 101 5.43 9.08 -5.31
CA PHE A 101 4.02 9.16 -5.68
C PHE A 101 3.21 8.19 -4.83
N ALA A 102 2.17 8.69 -4.17
CA ALA A 102 1.29 7.92 -3.30
C ALA A 102 -0.14 7.84 -3.86
N PRO A 103 -0.45 6.80 -4.67
CA PRO A 103 -1.81 6.56 -5.15
C PRO A 103 -2.72 6.09 -4.01
N CYS A 104 -3.77 6.86 -3.69
CA CYS A 104 -4.73 6.58 -2.63
C CYS A 104 -6.21 6.62 -3.08
N ALA A 105 -6.46 6.71 -4.40
CA ALA A 105 -7.80 6.80 -4.97
C ALA A 105 -8.18 5.56 -5.77
N LEU A 106 -7.72 5.45 -7.00
CA LEU A 106 -8.15 4.45 -7.97
C LEU A 106 -7.02 3.47 -8.33
N GLY A 107 -7.40 2.25 -8.75
CA GLY A 107 -6.52 1.29 -9.40
C GLY A 107 -6.32 1.60 -10.90
N GLY A 108 -5.35 0.90 -11.53
CA GLY A 108 -5.07 1.01 -12.96
C GLY A 108 -4.48 2.35 -13.41
N ILE A 109 -4.09 3.20 -12.45
CA ILE A 109 -3.60 4.55 -12.76
C ILE A 109 -2.12 4.58 -13.15
N ILE A 110 -1.37 3.57 -12.79
CA ILE A 110 0.02 3.43 -13.21
C ILE A 110 0.04 2.63 -14.51
N ASN A 111 0.01 3.39 -15.60
CA ASN A 111 0.09 2.95 -16.97
C ASN A 111 1.28 3.65 -17.67
N PRO A 112 1.68 3.24 -18.89
CA PRO A 112 2.85 3.79 -19.56
C PRO A 112 2.84 5.32 -19.69
N ASP A 113 1.68 5.93 -19.98
CA ASP A 113 1.56 7.39 -20.13
C ASP A 113 1.83 8.11 -18.80
N ASN A 114 1.24 7.63 -17.71
CA ASN A 114 1.44 8.22 -16.39
C ASN A 114 2.85 7.93 -15.83
N VAL A 115 3.46 6.80 -16.15
CA VAL A 115 4.87 6.53 -15.82
C VAL A 115 5.77 7.55 -16.52
N GLN A 116 5.53 7.86 -17.79
CA GLN A 116 6.29 8.87 -18.51
C GLN A 116 6.16 10.26 -17.85
N ARG A 117 4.97 10.64 -17.43
CA ARG A 117 4.72 11.92 -16.75
C ARG A 117 5.41 11.98 -15.39
N LEU A 118 5.23 10.96 -14.56
CA LEU A 118 5.86 10.86 -13.23
C LEU A 118 7.39 10.90 -13.31
N SER A 119 7.97 10.29 -14.34
CA SER A 119 9.43 10.24 -14.51
C SER A 119 10.03 11.48 -15.22
N ALA A 120 9.21 12.37 -15.76
CA ALA A 120 9.66 13.48 -16.60
C ALA A 120 10.63 14.45 -15.87
N SER A 121 10.46 14.68 -14.59
CA SER A 121 11.36 15.50 -13.78
C SER A 121 12.68 14.81 -13.45
N GLY A 122 12.76 13.48 -13.57
CA GLY A 122 13.89 12.65 -13.11
C GLY A 122 14.00 12.50 -11.58
N ASP A 123 13.07 13.07 -10.82
CA ASP A 123 13.09 13.06 -9.36
C ASP A 123 12.36 11.85 -8.76
N MET A 124 11.34 11.32 -9.47
CA MET A 124 10.51 10.22 -9.00
C MET A 124 11.31 8.95 -8.76
N ARG A 125 11.23 8.41 -7.56
CA ARG A 125 11.99 7.23 -7.14
C ARG A 125 11.13 6.11 -6.57
N ILE A 126 9.93 6.43 -6.06
CA ILE A 126 9.09 5.45 -5.35
C ILE A 126 7.62 5.66 -5.75
N ILE A 127 6.91 4.55 -5.99
CA ILE A 127 5.45 4.50 -6.02
C ILE A 127 4.99 3.62 -4.87
N ALA A 128 4.28 4.23 -3.91
CA ALA A 128 3.84 3.58 -2.68
C ALA A 128 2.59 4.26 -2.11
N GLY A 129 1.43 3.61 -2.16
CA GLY A 129 0.16 4.19 -1.74
C GLY A 129 -0.86 3.16 -1.25
N ALA A 130 -2.08 3.61 -1.02
CA ALA A 130 -3.16 2.82 -0.43
C ALA A 130 -4.09 2.18 -1.45
N ALA A 131 -4.11 2.65 -2.71
CA ALA A 131 -5.00 2.14 -3.74
C ALA A 131 -4.70 0.67 -4.08
N ASN A 132 -5.73 -0.08 -4.47
CA ASN A 132 -5.59 -1.47 -4.90
C ASN A 132 -5.40 -1.54 -6.42
N ASN A 133 -4.69 -2.58 -6.90
CA ASN A 133 -4.47 -2.84 -8.33
C ASN A 133 -3.95 -1.59 -9.05
N VAL A 134 -2.90 -1.00 -8.50
CA VAL A 134 -2.37 0.30 -8.95
C VAL A 134 -1.78 0.22 -10.35
N LEU A 135 -1.08 -0.88 -10.67
CA LEU A 135 -0.57 -1.15 -12.02
C LEU A 135 -1.74 -1.54 -12.94
N ASP A 136 -1.76 -1.00 -14.16
CA ASP A 136 -2.71 -1.42 -15.20
C ASP A 136 -2.41 -2.83 -15.72
N HIS A 137 -1.12 -3.16 -15.86
CA HIS A 137 -0.60 -4.46 -16.26
C HIS A 137 0.72 -4.78 -15.53
N ASP A 138 1.04 -6.07 -15.39
CA ASP A 138 2.31 -6.52 -14.77
C ASP A 138 3.54 -5.97 -15.50
N SER A 139 3.45 -5.81 -16.84
CA SER A 139 4.51 -5.24 -17.66
C SER A 139 4.84 -3.78 -17.29
N THR A 140 3.91 -3.05 -16.71
CA THR A 140 4.16 -1.68 -16.23
C THR A 140 5.07 -1.68 -15.02
N GLY A 141 5.08 -2.76 -14.23
CA GLY A 141 6.07 -2.96 -13.16
C GLY A 141 7.50 -3.02 -13.69
N GLN A 142 7.73 -3.67 -14.85
CA GLN A 142 9.02 -3.67 -15.53
C GLN A 142 9.40 -2.27 -16.03
N LEU A 143 8.45 -1.53 -16.60
CA LEU A 143 8.69 -0.17 -17.07
C LEU A 143 9.13 0.76 -15.91
N LEU A 144 8.50 0.64 -14.73
CA LEU A 144 8.93 1.38 -13.54
C LEU A 144 10.36 1.03 -13.13
N HIS A 145 10.68 -0.26 -13.11
CA HIS A 145 12.02 -0.74 -12.78
C HIS A 145 13.08 -0.18 -13.74
N ASP A 146 12.80 -0.20 -15.05
CA ASP A 146 13.71 0.32 -16.09
C ASP A 146 13.94 1.84 -15.96
N GLN A 147 12.97 2.56 -15.39
CA GLN A 147 13.08 3.98 -15.05
C GLN A 147 13.75 4.24 -13.66
N GLY A 148 14.15 3.17 -12.96
CA GLY A 148 14.74 3.28 -11.62
C GLY A 148 13.74 3.69 -10.53
N ILE A 149 12.45 3.41 -10.73
CA ILE A 149 11.36 3.70 -9.80
C ILE A 149 10.98 2.43 -9.05
N LEU A 150 11.12 2.42 -7.73
CA LEU A 150 10.71 1.32 -6.87
C LEU A 150 9.18 1.32 -6.71
N TYR A 151 8.53 0.22 -7.07
CA TYR A 151 7.12 -0.02 -6.77
C TYR A 151 6.97 -0.85 -5.48
N ALA A 152 6.26 -0.32 -4.49
CA ALA A 152 5.84 -1.09 -3.32
C ALA A 152 4.53 -1.81 -3.63
N PRO A 153 4.50 -3.17 -3.67
CA PRO A 153 3.30 -3.92 -4.02
C PRO A 153 2.10 -3.53 -3.15
N ASP A 154 1.01 -3.13 -3.79
CA ASP A 154 -0.15 -2.53 -3.14
C ASP A 154 -0.81 -3.45 -2.11
N TYR A 155 -1.00 -4.72 -2.44
CA TYR A 155 -1.60 -5.72 -1.54
C TYR A 155 -0.73 -6.05 -0.31
N VAL A 156 0.55 -5.64 -0.29
CA VAL A 156 1.41 -5.74 0.89
C VAL A 156 1.34 -4.47 1.71
N ILE A 157 1.47 -3.30 1.05
CA ILE A 157 1.55 -2.01 1.74
C ILE A 157 0.22 -1.59 2.36
N ASN A 158 -0.90 -1.89 1.70
CA ASN A 158 -2.25 -1.50 2.15
C ASN A 158 -2.95 -2.54 3.05
N ALA A 159 -2.27 -3.63 3.41
CA ALA A 159 -2.84 -4.72 4.21
C ALA A 159 -3.29 -4.32 5.62
N GLY A 160 -3.01 -3.10 6.07
CA GLY A 160 -3.31 -2.64 7.43
C GLY A 160 -4.78 -2.76 7.82
N GLY A 161 -5.70 -2.43 6.90
CA GLY A 161 -7.13 -2.59 7.12
C GLY A 161 -7.56 -4.05 7.28
N LEU A 162 -7.04 -4.94 6.44
CA LEU A 162 -7.31 -6.38 6.54
C LEU A 162 -6.74 -6.99 7.82
N ILE A 163 -5.54 -6.58 8.22
CA ILE A 163 -4.91 -6.99 9.49
C ILE A 163 -5.81 -6.57 10.67
N ASN A 164 -6.32 -5.32 10.65
CA ASN A 164 -7.20 -4.81 11.68
C ASN A 164 -8.48 -5.64 11.83
N VAL A 165 -9.18 -5.89 10.73
CA VAL A 165 -10.40 -6.71 10.72
C VAL A 165 -10.13 -8.17 11.14
N SER A 166 -8.98 -8.73 10.74
CA SER A 166 -8.63 -10.11 11.12
C SER A 166 -8.48 -10.33 12.62
N GLU A 167 -8.21 -9.28 13.39
CA GLU A 167 -8.12 -9.34 14.85
C GLU A 167 -9.48 -9.58 15.54
N GLU A 168 -10.59 -9.34 14.85
CA GLU A 168 -11.94 -9.62 15.37
C GLU A 168 -12.18 -11.11 15.60
N LEU A 169 -11.52 -12.00 14.84
CA LEU A 169 -11.67 -13.45 14.95
C LEU A 169 -11.24 -14.00 16.32
N GLY A 170 -10.33 -13.33 17.03
CA GLY A 170 -9.81 -13.74 18.34
C GLY A 170 -10.16 -12.78 19.48
N GLY A 171 -11.17 -11.94 19.28
CA GLY A 171 -11.47 -10.81 20.18
C GLY A 171 -10.58 -9.61 19.87
N TYR A 172 -11.22 -8.53 19.41
CA TYR A 172 -10.52 -7.36 18.95
C TYR A 172 -9.68 -6.70 20.04
N ASN A 173 -8.44 -6.39 19.68
CA ASN A 173 -7.52 -5.62 20.52
C ASN A 173 -6.73 -4.65 19.63
N ARG A 174 -6.97 -3.36 19.83
CA ARG A 174 -6.39 -2.30 19.00
C ARG A 174 -4.86 -2.27 19.06
N ASP A 175 -4.26 -2.44 20.24
CA ASP A 175 -2.80 -2.39 20.39
C ASP A 175 -2.12 -3.57 19.69
N ARG A 176 -2.77 -4.75 19.73
CA ARG A 176 -2.30 -5.93 19.01
C ARG A 176 -2.42 -5.71 17.50
N ALA A 177 -3.55 -5.14 17.03
CA ALA A 177 -3.74 -4.78 15.63
C ALA A 177 -2.65 -3.80 15.16
N MET A 178 -2.40 -2.71 15.90
CA MET A 178 -1.37 -1.73 15.58
C MET A 178 0.01 -2.38 15.45
N LYS A 179 0.44 -3.17 16.44
CA LYS A 179 1.74 -3.88 16.40
C LYS A 179 1.87 -4.82 15.20
N ARG A 180 0.77 -5.42 14.76
CA ARG A 180 0.77 -6.26 13.55
C ARG A 180 0.85 -5.43 12.28
N VAL A 181 0.17 -4.29 12.22
CA VAL A 181 0.23 -3.35 11.08
C VAL A 181 1.64 -2.77 10.94
N GLU A 182 2.30 -2.42 12.03
CA GLU A 182 3.70 -1.92 12.01
C GLU A 182 4.66 -2.91 11.33
N LYS A 183 4.38 -4.23 11.39
CA LYS A 183 5.19 -5.25 10.69
C LYS A 183 5.16 -5.16 9.17
N ILE A 184 4.29 -4.33 8.59
CA ILE A 184 4.32 -4.04 7.15
C ILE A 184 5.69 -3.47 6.74
N TYR A 185 6.34 -2.69 7.60
CA TYR A 185 7.71 -2.23 7.37
C TYR A 185 8.67 -3.40 7.14
N GLU A 186 8.69 -4.36 8.06
CA GLU A 186 9.58 -5.53 7.98
C GLU A 186 9.20 -6.45 6.81
N ASN A 187 7.91 -6.61 6.53
CA ASN A 187 7.42 -7.46 5.44
C ASN A 187 7.86 -6.89 4.09
N LEU A 188 7.70 -5.59 3.86
CA LEU A 188 8.16 -4.94 2.64
C LEU A 188 9.68 -4.95 2.51
N THR A 189 10.41 -4.74 3.61
CA THR A 189 11.87 -4.87 3.59
C THR A 189 12.29 -6.26 3.10
N LYS A 190 11.66 -7.32 3.63
CA LYS A 190 11.93 -8.69 3.17
C LYS A 190 11.59 -8.91 1.70
N VAL A 191 10.48 -8.32 1.23
CA VAL A 191 10.10 -8.40 -0.19
C VAL A 191 11.15 -7.74 -1.07
N PHE A 192 11.63 -6.54 -0.71
CA PHE A 192 12.66 -5.84 -1.47
C PHE A 192 14.00 -6.58 -1.47
N ASP A 193 14.41 -7.12 -0.32
CA ASP A 193 15.66 -7.90 -0.21
C ASP A 193 15.58 -9.21 -1.02
N LEU A 194 14.42 -9.86 -1.03
CA LEU A 194 14.20 -11.06 -1.84
C LEU A 194 14.18 -10.72 -3.34
N ALA A 195 13.57 -9.61 -3.73
CA ALA A 195 13.55 -9.12 -5.11
C ALA A 195 14.98 -8.91 -5.63
N ASP A 196 15.84 -8.24 -4.85
CA ASP A 196 17.26 -8.05 -5.19
C ASP A 196 18.00 -9.38 -5.30
N THR A 197 17.80 -10.28 -4.31
CA THR A 197 18.49 -11.57 -4.26
C THR A 197 18.18 -12.46 -5.46
N LEU A 198 16.92 -12.42 -5.91
CA LEU A 198 16.43 -13.25 -7.02
C LEU A 198 16.53 -12.55 -8.38
N GLY A 199 16.82 -11.24 -8.42
CA GLY A 199 16.79 -10.45 -9.65
C GLY A 199 15.40 -10.38 -10.28
N VAL A 200 14.35 -10.27 -9.46
CA VAL A 200 12.93 -10.19 -9.89
C VAL A 200 12.31 -8.90 -9.42
N LEU A 201 11.12 -8.56 -9.92
CA LEU A 201 10.39 -7.39 -9.50
C LEU A 201 9.80 -7.54 -8.08
N PRO A 202 9.60 -6.45 -7.32
CA PRO A 202 9.06 -6.53 -5.96
C PRO A 202 7.71 -7.24 -5.84
N HIS A 203 6.81 -7.09 -6.82
CA HIS A 203 5.52 -7.78 -6.79
C HIS A 203 5.67 -9.29 -7.03
N GLU A 204 6.59 -9.73 -7.88
CA GLU A 204 6.90 -11.15 -8.08
C GLU A 204 7.54 -11.77 -6.82
N ALA A 205 8.43 -11.03 -6.14
CA ALA A 205 9.01 -11.45 -4.87
C ALA A 205 7.94 -11.55 -3.76
N ALA A 206 7.00 -10.61 -3.71
CA ALA A 206 5.91 -10.62 -2.74
C ALA A 206 4.99 -11.83 -2.92
N GLU A 207 4.68 -12.24 -4.15
CA GLU A 207 3.92 -13.44 -4.45
C GLU A 207 4.66 -14.70 -3.95
N LYS A 208 5.97 -14.81 -4.17
CA LYS A 208 6.79 -15.93 -3.67
C LYS A 208 6.75 -16.01 -2.15
N VAL A 209 6.93 -14.88 -1.45
CA VAL A 209 6.81 -14.82 0.03
C VAL A 209 5.45 -15.30 0.51
N ALA A 210 4.37 -14.89 -0.16
CA ALA A 210 3.02 -15.31 0.19
C ALA A 210 2.80 -16.82 -0.02
N LEU A 211 3.24 -17.36 -1.16
CA LEU A 211 3.12 -18.79 -1.48
C LEU A 211 3.95 -19.66 -0.52
N GLU A 212 5.17 -19.25 -0.18
CA GLU A 212 6.00 -19.96 0.80
C GLU A 212 5.32 -19.99 2.18
N ARG A 213 4.75 -18.87 2.61
CA ARG A 213 4.02 -18.80 3.88
C ARG A 213 2.80 -19.70 3.90
N ILE A 214 2.03 -19.75 2.82
CA ILE A 214 0.88 -20.65 2.67
C ILE A 214 1.33 -22.11 2.75
N ALA A 215 2.42 -22.44 2.04
CA ALA A 215 2.97 -23.79 2.04
C ALA A 215 3.46 -24.24 3.43
N MET A 216 4.04 -23.33 4.23
CA MET A 216 4.47 -23.64 5.61
C MET A 216 3.29 -23.85 6.56
N VAL A 217 2.20 -23.12 6.40
CA VAL A 217 1.04 -23.19 7.31
C VAL A 217 0.12 -24.36 6.97
N ARG A 218 0.02 -24.73 5.70
CA ARG A 218 -0.87 -25.79 5.19
C ARG A 218 -0.73 -27.14 5.92
N PRO A 219 0.47 -27.69 6.19
CA PRO A 219 0.62 -28.95 6.92
C PRO A 219 0.11 -28.86 8.36
N ILE A 220 0.24 -27.69 9.00
CA ILE A 220 -0.17 -27.48 10.40
C ILE A 220 -1.70 -27.50 10.52
N THR A 221 -2.40 -26.91 9.56
CA THR A 221 -3.88 -26.92 9.53
C THR A 221 -4.45 -28.29 9.22
N ASP A 222 -3.77 -29.10 8.42
CA ASP A 222 -4.20 -30.46 8.08
C ASP A 222 -4.09 -31.42 9.30
N VAL A 223 -3.19 -31.16 10.24
CA VAL A 223 -3.02 -31.94 11.50
C VAL A 223 -4.01 -31.48 12.59
N TYR A 224 -4.40 -30.20 12.61
CA TYR A 224 -5.19 -29.62 13.72
C TYR A 224 -6.71 -29.68 13.52
N THR A 225 -7.20 -29.87 12.30
CA THR A 225 -8.63 -29.95 12.00
C THR A 225 -9.10 -31.39 11.97
N GLY A 226 -9.17 -32.10 13.11
CA GLY A 226 -9.85 -33.39 13.24
C GLY A 226 -11.35 -33.38 12.86
N ARG A 227 -11.81 -32.42 12.05
CA ARG A 227 -13.09 -32.33 11.38
C ARG A 227 -12.93 -32.76 9.93
N ALA A 228 -13.66 -33.81 9.54
CA ALA A 228 -13.83 -34.23 8.16
C ALA A 228 -14.16 -32.98 7.32
N ARG A 229 -13.30 -32.68 6.33
CA ARG A 229 -13.56 -31.66 5.32
C ARG A 229 -14.87 -32.03 4.59
N THR A 230 -15.91 -31.25 4.76
CA THR A 230 -16.94 -31.19 3.72
C THR A 230 -16.24 -30.64 2.48
N SER A 231 -16.18 -31.49 1.46
CA SER A 231 -15.52 -31.19 0.20
C SER A 231 -16.14 -29.96 -0.46
N TRP A 232 -15.51 -28.80 -0.34
CA TRP A 232 -15.74 -27.73 -1.28
C TRP A 232 -15.10 -28.14 -2.61
N GLN A 233 -15.94 -28.71 -3.49
CA GLN A 233 -15.53 -28.97 -4.85
C GLN A 233 -15.36 -27.60 -5.54
N HIS A 234 -14.11 -27.19 -5.78
CA HIS A 234 -13.83 -26.15 -6.75
C HIS A 234 -14.34 -26.63 -8.10
N LYS A 235 -15.47 -26.10 -8.55
CA LYS A 235 -15.81 -26.13 -9.96
C LYS A 235 -14.77 -25.28 -10.69
N PRO A 236 -14.05 -25.80 -11.68
CA PRO A 236 -13.17 -24.99 -12.49
C PRO A 236 -14.04 -23.92 -13.19
N ILE A 237 -13.64 -22.67 -13.09
CA ILE A 237 -14.20 -21.56 -13.87
C ILE A 237 -13.79 -21.86 -15.32
N ALA A 238 -14.73 -22.27 -16.14
CA ALA A 238 -14.52 -22.39 -17.58
C ALA A 238 -14.35 -20.97 -18.13
N LEU A 239 -13.13 -20.65 -18.54
CA LEU A 239 -12.87 -19.51 -19.40
C LEU A 239 -13.51 -19.82 -20.75
N GLN A 240 -14.66 -19.19 -21.02
CA GLN A 240 -15.23 -19.17 -22.37
C GLN A 240 -14.44 -18.10 -23.16
N GLY A 241 -13.95 -18.55 -24.34
CA GLY A 241 -13.15 -17.82 -25.30
C GLY A 241 -13.81 -16.61 -25.96
#